data_b19f85c10f0f3eb7c40892b0bf44a936
#
_entry.id   b19f85c10f0f3eb7c40892b0bf44a936
#
_cell.length_a   1.000
_cell.length_b   1.000
_cell.length_c   1.000
_cell.angle_alpha   90.00
_cell.angle_beta   90.00
_cell.angle_gamma   90.00
#
_symmetry.space_group_name_H-M   'P 1'
#
loop_
_entity.id
_entity.type
_entity.pdbx_description
1 polymer ?
#
loop_
_entity_poly.entity_id
_entity_poly.type
_entity_poly.pdbx_seq_one_letter_code
_entity_poly.pdbx_strand_id
1 'polypeptide(L)'
;MAGMNMIAGWKTNGDTIMVEQMPIFGGYCGGVEETAICDVATVLASYALLDCDLHLDGPIHIRWGTTTTRETLKIAAHAAAAIDLNTDLLLGNQYYTLAGPCTEMCLLETAAQAITDTASGRELISGSASSKGVVKDRTTGMEARMMGEAAIATAGMDVSEVNQILDRLIAQYEGDFLHQPVGKRFQDCYDVVNVTPSKEYLRVYDKALATLNKCGLSI
;
A
#
# COMPACT_ATOMS: atom_id res chain seq x y z
N MET A 1 14.41 -4.53 -23.89
CA MET A 1 14.44 -3.71 -25.12
C MET A 1 13.14 -2.94 -25.34
N ALA A 2 11.94 -3.58 -25.37
CA ALA A 2 10.68 -2.85 -25.62
C ALA A 2 10.40 -1.76 -24.56
N GLY A 3 10.56 -2.06 -23.26
CA GLY A 3 10.38 -1.10 -22.18
C GLY A 3 11.34 0.10 -22.26
N MET A 4 12.61 -0.15 -22.60
CA MET A 4 13.59 0.93 -22.75
C MET A 4 13.25 1.84 -23.94
N ASN A 5 12.78 1.28 -25.06
CA ASN A 5 12.37 2.07 -26.22
C ASN A 5 11.13 2.93 -25.90
N MET A 6 10.19 2.39 -25.13
CA MET A 6 8.99 3.10 -24.68
C MET A 6 9.36 4.28 -23.78
N ILE A 7 10.21 4.06 -22.80
CA ILE A 7 10.69 5.11 -21.88
C ILE A 7 11.49 6.17 -22.64
N ALA A 8 12.35 5.77 -23.58
CA ALA A 8 13.07 6.73 -24.40
C ALA A 8 12.12 7.62 -25.24
N GLY A 9 11.04 7.04 -25.76
CA GLY A 9 9.99 7.81 -26.43
C GLY A 9 9.30 8.83 -25.52
N TRP A 10 8.91 8.42 -24.33
CA TRP A 10 8.28 9.30 -23.33
C TRP A 10 9.23 10.43 -22.91
N LYS A 11 10.48 10.11 -22.58
CA LYS A 11 11.48 11.15 -22.24
C LYS A 11 11.73 12.13 -23.39
N THR A 12 11.70 11.68 -24.63
CA THR A 12 11.80 12.58 -25.80
C THR A 12 10.65 13.58 -25.87
N ASN A 13 9.47 13.21 -25.35
CA ASN A 13 8.31 14.10 -25.25
C ASN A 13 8.32 14.97 -23.98
N GLY A 14 9.27 14.78 -23.07
CA GLY A 14 9.36 15.51 -21.79
C GLY A 14 8.43 14.93 -20.70
N ASP A 15 8.02 13.67 -20.84
CA ASP A 15 7.17 13.01 -19.85
C ASP A 15 7.97 12.61 -18.62
N THR A 16 7.33 12.69 -17.44
CA THR A 16 7.85 12.14 -16.19
C THR A 16 7.70 10.62 -16.19
N ILE A 17 8.75 9.92 -15.80
CA ILE A 17 8.81 8.46 -15.82
C ILE A 17 8.61 7.90 -14.41
N MET A 18 7.53 7.19 -14.23
CA MET A 18 7.30 6.36 -13.05
C MET A 18 7.48 4.89 -13.43
N VAL A 19 8.28 4.17 -12.66
CA VAL A 19 8.47 2.72 -12.82
C VAL A 19 7.82 2.03 -11.63
N GLU A 20 7.03 1.00 -11.90
CA GLU A 20 6.46 0.14 -10.87
C GLU A 20 7.05 -1.27 -10.97
N GLN A 21 7.50 -1.80 -9.83
CA GLN A 21 7.96 -3.19 -9.70
C GLN A 21 7.43 -3.78 -8.40
N MET A 22 6.87 -4.97 -8.48
CA MET A 22 6.24 -5.63 -7.34
C MET A 22 6.90 -7.00 -7.10
N PRO A 23 7.92 -7.08 -6.24
CA PRO A 23 8.57 -8.35 -5.93
C PRO A 23 7.58 -9.31 -5.24
N ILE A 24 7.73 -10.61 -5.53
CA ILE A 24 6.78 -11.63 -5.08
C ILE A 24 7.37 -12.42 -3.93
N PHE A 25 6.93 -12.10 -2.72
CA PHE A 25 7.25 -12.86 -1.52
C PHE A 25 6.69 -14.29 -1.58
N GLY A 26 7.51 -15.26 -1.23
CA GLY A 26 7.17 -16.68 -1.31
C GLY A 26 7.18 -17.25 -2.72
N GLY A 27 7.57 -16.44 -3.72
CA GLY A 27 7.82 -16.84 -5.09
C GLY A 27 9.31 -16.99 -5.38
N TYR A 28 9.75 -16.50 -6.53
CA TYR A 28 11.15 -16.59 -6.97
C TYR A 28 12.12 -15.73 -6.13
N CYS A 29 11.64 -14.73 -5.41
CA CYS A 29 12.48 -13.93 -4.50
C CYS A 29 12.79 -14.63 -3.17
N GLY A 30 12.04 -15.68 -2.80
CA GLY A 30 12.29 -16.42 -1.56
C GLY A 30 11.58 -15.87 -0.34
N GLY A 31 12.31 -15.73 0.78
CA GLY A 31 11.81 -15.24 2.07
C GLY A 31 11.73 -13.72 2.16
N VAL A 32 11.51 -13.20 3.37
CA VAL A 32 11.35 -11.77 3.65
C VAL A 32 12.61 -11.00 3.29
N GLU A 33 13.77 -11.48 3.73
CA GLU A 33 15.05 -10.79 3.55
C GLU A 33 15.47 -10.77 2.07
N GLU A 34 15.38 -11.92 1.39
CA GLU A 34 15.71 -12.02 -0.02
C GLU A 34 14.76 -11.19 -0.88
N THR A 35 13.47 -11.13 -0.52
CA THR A 35 12.50 -10.28 -1.24
C THR A 35 12.80 -8.80 -1.01
N ALA A 36 13.19 -8.38 0.19
CA ALA A 36 13.59 -6.99 0.45
C ALA A 36 14.85 -6.61 -0.34
N ILE A 37 15.85 -7.50 -0.43
CA ILE A 37 17.04 -7.28 -1.26
C ILE A 37 16.66 -7.15 -2.74
N CYS A 38 15.76 -8.01 -3.22
CA CYS A 38 15.25 -7.94 -4.60
C CYS A 38 14.54 -6.61 -4.86
N ASP A 39 13.74 -6.15 -3.89
CA ASP A 39 13.02 -4.89 -3.97
C ASP A 39 13.97 -3.69 -4.10
N VAL A 40 14.91 -3.56 -3.19
CA VAL A 40 15.97 -2.52 -3.27
C VAL A 40 16.73 -2.60 -4.60
N ALA A 41 17.08 -3.80 -5.07
CA ALA A 41 17.78 -3.97 -6.33
C ALA A 41 16.95 -3.49 -7.53
N THR A 42 15.63 -3.72 -7.53
CA THR A 42 14.74 -3.22 -8.61
C THR A 42 14.57 -1.71 -8.58
N VAL A 43 14.51 -1.09 -7.38
CA VAL A 43 14.54 0.38 -7.23
C VAL A 43 15.81 0.94 -7.86
N LEU A 44 16.97 0.49 -7.44
CA LEU A 44 18.26 0.97 -7.96
C LEU A 44 18.41 0.74 -9.47
N ALA A 45 17.95 -0.42 -9.96
CA ALA A 45 17.99 -0.73 -11.40
C ALA A 45 17.07 0.18 -12.22
N SER A 46 15.89 0.55 -11.71
CA SER A 46 14.98 1.44 -12.44
C SER A 46 15.57 2.85 -12.59
N TYR A 47 16.20 3.37 -11.58
CA TYR A 47 16.91 4.66 -11.68
C TYR A 47 18.14 4.58 -12.58
N ALA A 48 18.97 3.56 -12.42
CA ALA A 48 20.21 3.43 -13.16
C ALA A 48 20.01 3.09 -14.65
N LEU A 49 19.03 2.25 -14.99
CA LEU A 49 18.83 1.74 -16.35
C LEU A 49 17.69 2.43 -17.11
N LEU A 50 16.69 2.92 -16.41
CA LEU A 50 15.50 3.50 -17.01
C LEU A 50 15.43 5.00 -16.79
N ASP A 51 16.32 5.55 -15.95
CA ASP A 51 16.39 6.99 -15.64
C ASP A 51 14.99 7.50 -15.23
N CYS A 52 14.34 6.78 -14.30
CA CYS A 52 13.01 7.13 -13.81
C CYS A 52 13.07 8.29 -12.82
N ASP A 53 11.96 9.01 -12.72
CA ASP A 53 11.82 10.14 -11.80
C ASP A 53 11.22 9.69 -10.45
N LEU A 54 10.50 8.57 -10.46
CA LEU A 54 9.85 7.97 -9.29
C LEU A 54 9.77 6.46 -9.47
N HIS A 55 10.06 5.72 -8.40
CA HIS A 55 9.78 4.28 -8.35
C HIS A 55 8.61 3.98 -7.41
N LEU A 56 7.69 3.15 -7.85
CA LEU A 56 6.67 2.52 -7.00
C LEU A 56 7.02 1.05 -6.80
N ASP A 57 7.08 0.63 -5.57
CA ASP A 57 7.14 -0.79 -5.24
C ASP A 57 5.81 -1.28 -4.64
N GLY A 58 5.78 -2.47 -4.11
CA GLY A 58 4.64 -3.07 -3.43
C GLY A 58 4.81 -4.58 -3.40
N PRO A 59 5.63 -5.10 -2.46
CA PRO A 59 5.86 -6.53 -2.37
C PRO A 59 4.55 -7.29 -2.17
N ILE A 60 4.27 -8.26 -3.06
CA ILE A 60 3.04 -9.04 -3.07
C ILE A 60 3.28 -10.44 -2.48
N HIS A 61 2.39 -10.87 -1.60
CA HIS A 61 2.40 -12.23 -1.10
C HIS A 61 1.83 -13.21 -2.15
N ILE A 62 2.63 -14.21 -2.60
CA ILE A 62 2.24 -15.13 -3.67
C ILE A 62 0.91 -15.86 -3.43
N ARG A 63 0.64 -16.26 -2.19
CA ARG A 63 -0.59 -16.99 -1.84
C ARG A 63 -1.82 -16.08 -1.82
N TRP A 64 -1.67 -14.85 -1.30
CA TRP A 64 -2.79 -13.97 -1.00
C TRP A 64 -3.03 -12.90 -2.07
N GLY A 65 -2.00 -12.51 -2.81
CA GLY A 65 -2.10 -11.45 -3.82
C GLY A 65 -2.36 -10.07 -3.21
N THR A 66 -1.80 -9.83 -2.02
CA THR A 66 -1.94 -8.56 -1.29
C THR A 66 -0.58 -8.07 -0.79
N THR A 67 -0.47 -6.78 -0.54
CA THR A 67 0.72 -6.12 0.05
C THR A 67 0.60 -5.95 1.57
N THR A 68 -0.48 -6.40 2.19
CA THR A 68 -0.87 -6.06 3.57
C THR A 68 -0.68 -7.18 4.58
N THR A 69 0.10 -8.22 4.25
CA THR A 69 0.50 -9.25 5.22
C THR A 69 1.66 -8.76 6.09
N ARG A 70 1.91 -9.41 7.23
CA ARG A 70 3.07 -9.10 8.08
C ARG A 70 4.38 -9.15 7.32
N GLU A 71 4.53 -10.16 6.47
CA GLU A 71 5.74 -10.36 5.68
C GLU A 71 5.92 -9.25 4.65
N THR A 72 4.87 -8.93 3.90
CA THR A 72 4.95 -7.92 2.85
C THR A 72 5.11 -6.50 3.41
N LEU A 73 4.44 -6.17 4.51
CA LEU A 73 4.67 -4.91 5.23
C LEU A 73 6.10 -4.80 5.76
N LYS A 74 6.66 -5.89 6.30
CA LYS A 74 8.06 -5.93 6.74
C LYS A 74 9.03 -5.74 5.58
N ILE A 75 8.78 -6.37 4.43
CA ILE A 75 9.61 -6.20 3.23
C ILE A 75 9.56 -4.73 2.79
N ALA A 76 8.36 -4.15 2.66
CA ALA A 76 8.16 -2.76 2.27
C ALA A 76 8.90 -1.78 3.20
N ALA A 77 8.80 -2.01 4.53
CA ALA A 77 9.51 -1.19 5.51
C ALA A 77 11.03 -1.28 5.37
N HIS A 78 11.58 -2.49 5.19
CA HIS A 78 13.02 -2.66 5.03
C HIS A 78 13.55 -2.04 3.74
N ALA A 79 12.83 -2.21 2.62
CA ALA A 79 13.20 -1.62 1.34
C ALA A 79 13.16 -0.09 1.42
N ALA A 80 12.08 0.49 1.96
CA ALA A 80 11.95 1.93 2.12
C ALA A 80 13.05 2.51 2.99
N ALA A 81 13.26 1.97 4.19
CA ALA A 81 14.29 2.45 5.09
C ALA A 81 15.71 2.32 4.48
N ALA A 82 15.97 1.28 3.70
CA ALA A 82 17.26 1.12 3.03
C ALA A 82 17.48 2.19 1.96
N ILE A 83 16.47 2.54 1.20
CA ILE A 83 16.55 3.58 0.16
C ILE A 83 16.65 4.96 0.81
N ASP A 84 15.76 5.31 1.75
CA ASP A 84 15.71 6.61 2.43
C ASP A 84 17.02 6.92 3.17
N LEU A 85 17.57 5.97 3.92
CA LEU A 85 18.81 6.18 4.70
C LEU A 85 20.08 6.27 3.86
N ASN A 86 20.09 5.82 2.62
CA ASN A 86 21.31 5.69 1.82
C ASN A 86 21.27 6.43 0.49
N THR A 87 20.14 7.00 0.09
CA THR A 87 19.98 7.67 -1.22
C THR A 87 19.00 8.82 -1.11
N ASP A 88 18.97 9.69 -2.12
CA ASP A 88 17.96 10.73 -2.32
C ASP A 88 16.92 10.31 -3.39
N LEU A 89 16.75 9.02 -3.63
CA LEU A 89 15.82 8.48 -4.63
C LEU A 89 14.39 8.52 -4.12
N LEU A 90 13.44 8.96 -4.95
CA LEU A 90 12.04 9.03 -4.59
C LEU A 90 11.37 7.65 -4.69
N LEU A 91 10.79 7.21 -3.59
CA LEU A 91 10.14 5.91 -3.48
C LEU A 91 8.68 6.05 -3.05
N GLY A 92 7.78 5.45 -3.79
CA GLY A 92 6.37 5.29 -3.42
C GLY A 92 5.99 3.83 -3.24
N ASN A 93 4.77 3.60 -2.80
CA ASN A 93 4.23 2.25 -2.68
C ASN A 93 2.83 2.17 -3.30
N GLN A 94 2.53 1.03 -3.92
CA GLN A 94 1.22 0.69 -4.46
C GLN A 94 0.51 -0.29 -3.53
N TYR A 95 -0.68 0.07 -3.04
CA TYR A 95 -1.43 -0.74 -2.09
C TYR A 95 -2.38 -1.72 -2.78
N TYR A 96 -2.31 -2.99 -2.40
CA TYR A 96 -3.24 -4.04 -2.83
C TYR A 96 -3.85 -4.69 -1.59
N THR A 97 -5.06 -4.24 -1.21
CA THR A 97 -5.78 -4.84 -0.11
C THR A 97 -6.46 -6.14 -0.54
N LEU A 98 -6.52 -7.11 0.36
CA LEU A 98 -7.21 -8.38 0.12
C LEU A 98 -8.73 -8.18 0.09
N ALA A 99 -9.23 -7.42 1.04
CA ALA A 99 -10.65 -7.07 1.14
C ALA A 99 -11.05 -5.94 0.18
N GLY A 100 -12.34 -5.87 -0.10
CA GLY A 100 -12.92 -4.84 -0.97
C GLY A 100 -13.56 -3.67 -0.21
N PRO A 101 -13.98 -2.60 -0.92
CA PRO A 101 -14.53 -1.40 -0.36
C PRO A 101 -15.79 -1.63 0.48
N CYS A 102 -16.08 -0.69 1.36
CA CYS A 102 -17.22 -0.76 2.30
C CYS A 102 -17.11 -1.94 3.27
N THR A 103 -15.87 -2.35 3.60
CA THR A 103 -15.55 -3.34 4.64
C THR A 103 -14.53 -2.77 5.60
N GLU A 104 -14.64 -3.11 6.86
CA GLU A 104 -13.67 -2.68 7.88
C GLU A 104 -12.27 -3.21 7.54
N MET A 105 -12.16 -4.48 7.16
CA MET A 105 -10.90 -5.10 6.80
C MET A 105 -10.14 -4.31 5.72
N CYS A 106 -10.80 -3.86 4.65
CA CYS A 106 -10.16 -3.07 3.59
C CYS A 106 -9.55 -1.77 4.12
N LEU A 107 -10.25 -1.08 5.02
CA LEU A 107 -9.77 0.17 5.61
C LEU A 107 -8.61 -0.08 6.59
N LEU A 108 -8.66 -1.17 7.37
CA LEU A 108 -7.57 -1.54 8.28
C LEU A 108 -6.30 -1.97 7.52
N GLU A 109 -6.45 -2.72 6.43
CA GLU A 109 -5.35 -3.07 5.53
C GLU A 109 -4.70 -1.81 4.93
N THR A 110 -5.52 -0.87 4.46
CA THR A 110 -5.04 0.42 3.92
C THR A 110 -4.31 1.23 5.00
N ALA A 111 -4.83 1.29 6.21
CA ALA A 111 -4.18 1.97 7.32
C ALA A 111 -2.84 1.30 7.69
N ALA A 112 -2.78 -0.03 7.76
CA ALA A 112 -1.55 -0.75 8.07
C ALA A 112 -0.43 -0.45 7.06
N GLN A 113 -0.76 -0.39 5.78
CA GLN A 113 0.20 -0.03 4.73
C GLN A 113 0.66 1.43 4.88
N ALA A 114 -0.28 2.38 5.06
CA ALA A 114 0.04 3.80 5.22
C ALA A 114 0.92 4.07 6.45
N ILE A 115 0.62 3.41 7.57
CA ILE A 115 1.42 3.47 8.80
C ILE A 115 2.85 2.97 8.53
N THR A 116 2.97 1.80 7.87
CA THR A 116 4.27 1.19 7.55
C THR A 116 5.11 2.12 6.67
N ASP A 117 4.52 2.63 5.60
CA ASP A 117 5.23 3.46 4.63
C ASP A 117 5.67 4.80 5.24
N THR A 118 4.77 5.46 5.98
CA THR A 118 5.08 6.74 6.64
C THR A 118 6.21 6.60 7.66
N ALA A 119 6.22 5.51 8.44
CA ALA A 119 7.26 5.27 9.44
C ALA A 119 8.60 4.82 8.83
N SER A 120 8.62 4.45 7.56
CA SER A 120 9.80 3.91 6.86
C SER A 120 10.43 4.89 5.87
N GLY A 121 9.96 6.16 5.79
CA GLY A 121 10.58 7.21 5.01
C GLY A 121 10.16 7.28 3.54
N ARG A 122 8.99 6.75 3.17
CA ARG A 122 8.49 6.88 1.79
C ARG A 122 7.99 8.29 1.51
N GLU A 123 8.36 8.84 0.36
CA GLU A 123 7.97 10.17 -0.10
C GLU A 123 6.56 10.20 -0.69
N LEU A 124 6.08 9.06 -1.22
CA LEU A 124 4.76 8.95 -1.83
C LEU A 124 4.01 7.73 -1.32
N ILE A 125 2.80 7.95 -0.85
CA ILE A 125 1.82 6.89 -0.59
C ILE A 125 0.78 6.91 -1.72
N SER A 126 0.63 5.80 -2.42
CA SER A 126 -0.13 5.74 -3.66
C SER A 126 -1.25 4.72 -3.59
N GLY A 127 -2.44 5.13 -3.96
CA GLY A 127 -3.62 4.36 -4.31
C GLY A 127 -3.99 3.23 -3.37
N SER A 128 -5.20 2.73 -3.47
CA SER A 128 -5.55 1.43 -2.91
C SER A 128 -6.25 0.63 -3.99
N ALA A 129 -5.61 -0.40 -4.51
CA ALA A 129 -6.20 -1.35 -5.43
C ALA A 129 -6.95 -2.42 -4.62
N SER A 130 -8.13 -2.08 -4.15
CA SER A 130 -8.95 -2.94 -3.29
C SER A 130 -9.35 -4.23 -4.00
N SER A 131 -9.60 -5.29 -3.24
CA SER A 131 -9.86 -6.65 -3.78
C SER A 131 -8.74 -7.11 -4.71
N LYS A 132 -7.47 -6.88 -4.33
CA LYS A 132 -6.25 -7.24 -5.09
C LYS A 132 -6.13 -6.55 -6.46
N GLY A 133 -6.92 -5.51 -6.73
CA GLY A 133 -6.98 -4.89 -8.05
C GLY A 133 -7.60 -5.74 -9.16
N VAL A 134 -8.14 -6.94 -8.85
CA VAL A 134 -8.63 -7.88 -9.86
C VAL A 134 -10.16 -7.88 -10.02
N VAL A 135 -10.87 -7.19 -9.12
CA VAL A 135 -12.33 -7.11 -9.17
C VAL A 135 -12.75 -5.72 -9.63
N LYS A 136 -13.54 -5.66 -10.70
CA LYS A 136 -13.95 -4.41 -11.33
C LYS A 136 -14.77 -3.52 -10.38
N ASP A 137 -14.59 -2.20 -10.49
CA ASP A 137 -15.31 -1.15 -9.74
C ASP A 137 -15.11 -1.23 -8.22
N ARG A 138 -13.96 -1.70 -7.75
CA ARG A 138 -13.64 -1.92 -6.32
C ARG A 138 -12.59 -0.95 -5.79
N THR A 139 -12.71 0.34 -6.08
CA THR A 139 -11.88 1.39 -5.49
C THR A 139 -12.74 2.60 -5.18
N THR A 140 -12.56 3.20 -4.01
CA THR A 140 -13.35 4.36 -3.56
C THR A 140 -12.49 5.44 -2.90
N GLY A 141 -13.04 6.62 -2.69
CA GLY A 141 -12.37 7.71 -1.99
C GLY A 141 -12.19 7.48 -0.49
N MET A 142 -12.89 6.49 0.11
CA MET A 142 -12.76 6.22 1.55
C MET A 142 -11.43 5.51 1.88
N GLU A 143 -10.91 4.67 0.98
CA GLU A 143 -9.57 4.10 1.12
C GLU A 143 -8.51 5.21 1.04
N ALA A 144 -8.63 6.12 0.06
CA ALA A 144 -7.70 7.24 -0.07
C ALA A 144 -7.74 8.17 1.16
N ARG A 145 -8.93 8.40 1.72
CA ARG A 145 -9.08 9.16 2.95
C ARG A 145 -8.41 8.46 4.14
N MET A 146 -8.66 7.17 4.33
CA MET A 146 -8.04 6.38 5.39
C MET A 146 -6.51 6.39 5.28
N MET A 147 -5.99 6.26 4.07
CA MET A 147 -4.55 6.32 3.79
C MET A 147 -3.94 7.64 4.25
N GLY A 148 -4.55 8.76 3.88
CA GLY A 148 -4.07 10.10 4.27
C GLY A 148 -4.17 10.35 5.77
N GLU A 149 -5.29 10.01 6.40
CA GLU A 149 -5.50 10.20 7.84
C GLU A 149 -4.54 9.32 8.66
N ALA A 150 -4.34 8.05 8.27
CA ALA A 150 -3.39 7.16 8.96
C ALA A 150 -1.94 7.64 8.81
N ALA A 151 -1.55 8.12 7.63
CA ALA A 151 -0.23 8.67 7.40
C ALA A 151 0.03 9.91 8.27
N ILE A 152 -0.92 10.86 8.31
CA ILE A 152 -0.80 12.07 9.14
C ILE A 152 -0.68 11.72 10.61
N ALA A 153 -1.49 10.76 11.10
CA ALA A 153 -1.47 10.32 12.49
C ALA A 153 -0.16 9.61 12.86
N THR A 154 0.52 8.99 11.89
CA THR A 154 1.77 8.24 12.13
C THR A 154 3.00 9.13 12.03
N ALA A 155 2.92 10.25 11.33
CA ALA A 155 4.08 11.10 11.05
C ALA A 155 4.77 11.57 12.35
N GLY A 156 6.07 11.27 12.46
CA GLY A 156 6.89 11.62 13.62
C GLY A 156 6.78 10.69 14.83
N MET A 157 6.03 9.59 14.73
CA MET A 157 5.98 8.57 15.79
C MET A 157 7.29 7.78 15.87
N ASP A 158 7.60 7.28 17.07
CA ASP A 158 8.72 6.35 17.25
C ASP A 158 8.44 5.00 16.59
N VAL A 159 9.45 4.44 15.90
CA VAL A 159 9.33 3.17 15.16
C VAL A 159 8.89 2.01 16.07
N SER A 160 9.34 2.01 17.35
CA SER A 160 8.94 0.96 18.29
C SER A 160 7.46 1.04 18.67
N GLU A 161 6.91 2.26 18.77
CA GLU A 161 5.48 2.48 18.98
C GLU A 161 4.67 2.08 17.75
N VAL A 162 5.12 2.47 16.56
CA VAL A 162 4.51 2.07 15.27
C VAL A 162 4.45 0.55 15.14
N ASN A 163 5.52 -0.16 15.45
CA ASN A 163 5.54 -1.63 15.41
C ASN A 163 4.49 -2.25 16.36
N GLN A 164 4.33 -1.70 17.57
CA GLN A 164 3.30 -2.17 18.49
C GLN A 164 1.87 -1.90 17.99
N ILE A 165 1.66 -0.77 17.32
CA ILE A 165 0.37 -0.46 16.68
C ILE A 165 0.10 -1.45 15.55
N LEU A 166 1.07 -1.66 14.67
CA LEU A 166 0.95 -2.60 13.53
C LEU A 166 0.68 -4.03 14.00
N ASP A 167 1.37 -4.51 15.04
CA ASP A 167 1.13 -5.84 15.59
C ASP A 167 -0.31 -6.03 16.08
N ARG A 168 -0.88 -5.02 16.75
CA ARG A 168 -2.28 -5.05 17.19
C ARG A 168 -3.26 -4.91 16.04
N LEU A 169 -2.93 -4.06 15.05
CA LEU A 169 -3.78 -3.77 13.90
C LEU A 169 -3.88 -4.97 12.95
N ILE A 170 -2.76 -5.57 12.59
CA ILE A 170 -2.73 -6.73 11.68
C ILE A 170 -3.51 -7.90 12.29
N ALA A 171 -3.41 -8.12 13.60
CA ALA A 171 -4.17 -9.14 14.30
C ALA A 171 -5.69 -8.96 14.18
N GLN A 172 -6.21 -7.76 13.82
CA GLN A 172 -7.63 -7.53 13.62
C GLN A 172 -8.16 -8.10 12.30
N TYR A 173 -7.28 -8.34 11.30
CA TYR A 173 -7.73 -8.75 9.96
C TYR A 173 -7.04 -10.00 9.40
N GLU A 174 -5.85 -10.37 9.87
CA GLU A 174 -5.10 -11.50 9.30
C GLU A 174 -5.83 -12.85 9.41
N GLY A 175 -6.69 -13.01 10.42
CA GLY A 175 -7.52 -14.20 10.60
C GLY A 175 -8.54 -14.43 9.48
N ASP A 176 -8.92 -13.37 8.77
CA ASP A 176 -9.96 -13.39 7.74
C ASP A 176 -9.39 -13.57 6.31
N PHE A 177 -8.10 -13.79 6.15
CA PHE A 177 -7.46 -13.92 4.82
C PHE A 177 -8.05 -15.05 3.96
N LEU A 178 -8.52 -16.13 4.57
CA LEU A 178 -9.19 -17.24 3.85
C LEU A 178 -10.63 -16.89 3.45
N HIS A 179 -11.26 -15.95 4.12
CA HIS A 179 -12.67 -15.59 3.97
C HIS A 179 -12.84 -14.09 3.77
N GLN A 180 -11.85 -13.47 3.10
CA GLN A 180 -11.83 -12.02 2.90
C GLN A 180 -13.14 -11.50 2.29
N PRO A 181 -13.69 -10.41 2.81
CA PRO A 181 -14.89 -9.81 2.24
C PRO A 181 -14.57 -9.13 0.90
N VAL A 182 -15.31 -9.49 -0.14
CA VAL A 182 -15.14 -8.91 -1.50
C VAL A 182 -15.55 -7.43 -1.53
N GLY A 183 -16.34 -6.98 -0.58
CA GLY A 183 -16.82 -5.62 -0.49
C GLY A 183 -17.88 -5.26 -1.54
N LYS A 184 -18.10 -3.97 -1.74
CA LYS A 184 -19.11 -3.42 -2.66
C LYS A 184 -18.44 -2.72 -3.84
N ARG A 185 -19.17 -2.62 -4.98
CA ARG A 185 -18.72 -1.74 -6.07
C ARG A 185 -18.89 -0.27 -5.65
N PHE A 186 -18.13 0.60 -6.27
CA PHE A 186 -18.22 2.05 -6.04
C PHE A 186 -19.67 2.53 -6.08
N GLN A 187 -20.41 2.19 -7.12
CA GLN A 187 -21.80 2.62 -7.33
C GLN A 187 -22.80 1.98 -6.34
N ASP A 188 -22.42 0.95 -5.59
CA ASP A 188 -23.26 0.31 -4.57
C ASP A 188 -23.02 0.88 -3.16
N CYS A 189 -21.93 1.64 -2.97
CA CYS A 189 -21.56 2.24 -1.70
C CYS A 189 -21.33 3.75 -1.73
N TYR A 190 -21.59 4.38 -2.89
CA TYR A 190 -21.56 5.83 -3.10
C TYR A 190 -22.82 6.31 -3.81
N ASP A 191 -23.23 7.54 -3.52
CA ASP A 191 -24.07 8.32 -4.42
C ASP A 191 -23.18 8.82 -5.55
N VAL A 192 -23.34 8.25 -6.75
CA VAL A 192 -22.47 8.55 -7.89
C VAL A 192 -22.69 9.94 -8.48
N VAL A 193 -23.84 10.57 -8.21
CA VAL A 193 -24.17 11.92 -8.70
C VAL A 193 -23.47 12.98 -7.84
N ASN A 194 -23.55 12.82 -6.52
CA ASN A 194 -22.98 13.76 -5.56
C ASN A 194 -21.57 13.34 -5.10
N VAL A 195 -21.08 12.18 -5.53
CA VAL A 195 -19.79 11.59 -5.15
C VAL A 195 -19.63 11.52 -3.62
N THR A 196 -20.70 11.09 -2.93
CA THR A 196 -20.68 10.97 -1.46
C THR A 196 -20.83 9.52 -1.00
N PRO A 197 -20.11 9.10 0.04
CA PRO A 197 -20.23 7.75 0.57
C PRO A 197 -21.61 7.51 1.18
N SER A 198 -22.10 6.28 1.08
CA SER A 198 -23.36 5.87 1.69
C SER A 198 -23.27 5.93 3.23
N LYS A 199 -24.45 6.06 3.89
CA LYS A 199 -24.52 6.00 5.37
C LYS A 199 -23.96 4.69 5.95
N GLU A 200 -24.04 3.61 5.18
CA GLU A 200 -23.45 2.33 5.57
C GLU A 200 -21.92 2.41 5.57
N TYR A 201 -21.34 2.98 4.49
CA TYR A 201 -19.89 3.10 4.40
C TYR A 201 -19.32 4.04 5.47
N LEU A 202 -20.01 5.13 5.77
CA LEU A 202 -19.62 6.01 6.88
C LEU A 202 -19.60 5.26 8.22
N ARG A 203 -20.59 4.39 8.51
CA ARG A 203 -20.56 3.54 9.71
C ARG A 203 -19.43 2.54 9.74
N VAL A 204 -19.08 1.96 8.59
CA VAL A 204 -17.92 1.07 8.46
C VAL A 204 -16.63 1.86 8.72
N TYR A 205 -16.55 3.08 8.21
CA TYR A 205 -15.42 3.98 8.43
C TYR A 205 -15.26 4.32 9.91
N ASP A 206 -16.31 4.77 10.56
CA ASP A 206 -16.32 5.08 12.01
C ASP A 206 -15.89 3.87 12.85
N LYS A 207 -16.32 2.67 12.44
CA LYS A 207 -15.90 1.42 13.10
C LYS A 207 -14.39 1.16 12.91
N ALA A 208 -13.86 1.38 11.72
CA ALA A 208 -12.42 1.24 11.46
C ALA A 208 -11.61 2.24 12.29
N LEU A 209 -12.04 3.51 12.38
CA LEU A 209 -11.41 4.50 13.26
C LEU A 209 -11.41 4.06 14.73
N ALA A 210 -12.54 3.54 15.22
CA ALA A 210 -12.63 3.03 16.60
C ALA A 210 -11.67 1.84 16.83
N THR A 211 -11.45 1.00 15.82
CA THR A 211 -10.49 -0.12 15.88
C THR A 211 -9.05 0.40 15.89
N LEU A 212 -8.71 1.37 15.04
CA LEU A 212 -7.40 2.02 15.02
C LEU A 212 -7.07 2.69 16.36
N ASN A 213 -8.03 3.42 16.93
CA ASN A 213 -7.88 4.02 18.26
C ASN A 213 -7.57 2.96 19.35
N LYS A 214 -8.23 1.80 19.33
CA LYS A 214 -7.94 0.69 20.26
C LYS A 214 -6.56 0.09 20.03
N CYS A 215 -6.06 0.13 18.79
CA CYS A 215 -4.70 -0.31 18.45
C CYS A 215 -3.63 0.72 18.86
N GLY A 216 -4.03 1.94 19.25
CA GLY A 216 -3.13 3.00 19.70
C GLY A 216 -2.86 4.10 18.68
N LEU A 217 -3.52 4.08 17.52
CA LEU A 217 -3.45 5.15 16.54
C LEU A 217 -4.68 6.05 16.66
N SER A 218 -4.50 7.25 17.14
CA SER A 218 -5.57 8.25 17.25
C SER A 218 -5.68 9.07 15.96
N ILE A 219 -6.80 8.94 15.29
CA ILE A 219 -7.15 9.68 14.05
C ILE A 219 -8.32 10.61 14.34
#